data_44b392851a4e69fee2fb2a004aca0d78
#
_entry.id   44b392851a4e69fee2fb2a004aca0d78
#
_cell.length_a   1.000
_cell.length_b   1.000
_cell.length_c   1.000
_cell.angle_alpha   90.00
_cell.angle_beta   90.00
_cell.angle_gamma   90.00
#
_symmetry.space_group_name_H-M   'P 1'
#
loop_
_entity.id
_entity.type
_entity.pdbx_description
1 polymer ?
#
loop_
_entity_poly.entity_id
_entity_poly.type
_entity_poly.pdbx_seq_one_letter_code
_entity_poly.pdbx_strand_id
1 'polypeptide(L)' 'MEATEKVLATMKEAGTPLNAGKIAELSGLDKKEVDKAMKQLKEEGAIVSPVRCKWAPAE' A
#
# COMPACT_ATOMS: atom_id res chain seq x y z
N MET A 1 10.19 -2.11 -7.72
CA MET A 1 9.26 -2.32 -8.82
C MET A 1 8.22 -1.22 -8.86
N GLU A 2 7.74 -0.89 -10.04
CA GLU A 2 6.82 0.24 -10.20
C GLU A 2 5.55 0.13 -9.35
N ALA A 3 4.99 -1.06 -9.25
CA ALA A 3 3.76 -1.25 -8.47
C ALA A 3 3.98 -0.96 -6.99
N THR A 4 5.11 -1.42 -6.42
CA THR A 4 5.42 -1.17 -5.02
C THR A 4 5.65 0.31 -4.77
N GLU A 5 6.32 0.98 -5.68
CA GLU A 5 6.56 2.42 -5.57
C GLU A 5 5.26 3.20 -5.64
N LYS A 6 4.36 2.83 -6.55
CA LYS A 6 3.06 3.49 -6.68
C LYS A 6 2.21 3.31 -5.42
N VAL A 7 2.17 2.10 -4.90
CA VAL A 7 1.41 1.81 -3.70
C VAL A 7 1.95 2.61 -2.52
N LEU A 8 3.26 2.62 -2.36
CA LEU A 8 3.88 3.35 -1.27
C LEU A 8 3.64 4.86 -1.40
N ALA A 9 3.80 5.40 -2.59
CA ALA A 9 3.55 6.81 -2.85
C ALA A 9 2.09 7.17 -2.56
N THR A 10 1.16 6.32 -2.96
CA THR A 10 -0.26 6.53 -2.70
C THR A 10 -0.54 6.61 -1.21
N MET A 11 0.05 5.71 -0.43
CA MET A 11 -0.11 5.72 1.01
C MET A 11 0.47 6.98 1.65
N LYS A 12 1.64 7.40 1.18
CA LYS A 12 2.29 8.61 1.70
C LYS A 12 1.47 9.85 1.41
N GLU A 13 0.91 9.94 0.20
CA GLU A 13 0.08 11.07 -0.18
C GLU A 13 -1.21 11.14 0.63
N ALA A 14 -1.80 9.99 0.94
CA ALA A 14 -3.03 9.94 1.70
C ALA A 14 -2.83 10.42 3.14
N GLY A 15 -1.67 10.15 3.71
CA GLY A 15 -1.37 10.55 5.07
C GLY A 15 -2.19 9.84 6.14
N THR A 16 -2.96 8.83 5.76
CA THR A 16 -3.77 8.04 6.67
C THR A 16 -3.70 6.57 6.25
N PRO A 17 -3.92 5.63 7.18
CA PRO A 17 -3.96 4.23 6.81
C PRO A 17 -5.07 3.95 5.81
N LEU A 18 -4.76 3.13 4.81
CA LEU A 18 -5.70 2.79 3.74
C LEU A 18 -5.85 1.28 3.64
N ASN A 19 -7.04 0.83 3.23
CA ASN A 19 -7.24 -0.58 2.93
C ASN A 19 -6.81 -0.86 1.48
N ALA A 20 -6.67 -2.15 1.13
CA ALA A 20 -6.19 -2.53 -0.19
C ALA A 20 -7.10 -2.01 -1.32
N GLY A 21 -8.40 -2.03 -1.11
CA GLY A 21 -9.35 -1.53 -2.10
C GLY A 21 -9.16 -0.04 -2.39
N LYS A 22 -8.95 0.73 -1.34
CA LYS A 22 -8.73 2.17 -1.48
C LYS A 22 -7.39 2.45 -2.16
N ILE A 23 -6.38 1.69 -1.80
CA ILE A 23 -5.06 1.82 -2.43
C ILE A 23 -5.15 1.51 -3.92
N ALA A 24 -5.87 0.45 -4.29
CA ALA A 24 -6.06 0.09 -5.69
C ALA A 24 -6.76 1.22 -6.45
N GLU A 25 -7.80 1.79 -5.86
CA GLU A 25 -8.54 2.88 -6.46
C GLU A 25 -7.68 4.12 -6.68
N LEU A 26 -6.95 4.52 -5.66
CA LEU A 26 -6.12 5.73 -5.72
C LEU A 26 -4.88 5.56 -6.58
N SER A 27 -4.28 4.38 -6.58
CA SER A 27 -3.09 4.12 -7.37
C SER A 27 -3.38 3.80 -8.84
N GLY A 28 -4.62 3.44 -9.13
CA GLY A 28 -5.00 3.05 -10.48
C GLY A 28 -4.53 1.66 -10.87
N LEU A 29 -4.09 0.87 -9.90
CA LEU A 29 -3.62 -0.48 -10.13
C LEU A 29 -4.74 -1.49 -9.89
N ASP A 30 -4.61 -2.68 -10.49
CA ASP A 30 -5.52 -3.78 -10.21
C ASP A 30 -5.31 -4.26 -8.78
N LYS A 31 -6.37 -4.78 -8.18
CA LYS A 31 -6.29 -5.30 -6.83
C LYS A 31 -5.21 -6.37 -6.69
N LYS A 32 -5.06 -7.21 -7.70
CA LYS A 32 -4.00 -8.23 -7.71
C LYS A 32 -2.61 -7.61 -7.63
N GLU A 33 -2.41 -6.54 -8.37
CA GLU A 33 -1.14 -5.81 -8.36
C GLU A 33 -0.89 -5.20 -6.98
N VAL A 34 -1.92 -4.60 -6.42
CA VAL A 34 -1.84 -4.00 -5.09
C VAL A 34 -1.51 -5.07 -4.04
N ASP A 35 -2.18 -6.20 -4.07
CA ASP A 35 -1.93 -7.28 -3.12
C ASP A 35 -0.48 -7.76 -3.19
N LYS A 36 0.04 -7.95 -4.41
CA LYS A 36 1.43 -8.34 -4.62
C LYS A 36 2.39 -7.29 -4.08
N ALA A 37 2.14 -6.04 -4.43
CA ALA A 37 2.99 -4.94 -4.01
C ALA A 37 2.99 -4.80 -2.49
N MET A 38 1.82 -4.90 -1.87
CA MET A 38 1.71 -4.79 -0.43
C MET A 38 2.41 -5.92 0.30
N LYS A 39 2.30 -7.14 -0.22
CA LYS A 39 3.01 -8.28 0.35
C LYS A 39 4.51 -8.05 0.32
N GLN A 40 5.02 -7.58 -0.80
CA GLN A 40 6.43 -7.30 -0.93
C GLN A 40 6.88 -6.17 -0.01
N LEU A 41 6.12 -5.09 0.05
CA LEU A 41 6.44 -3.96 0.93
C LEU A 41 6.41 -4.38 2.40
N LYS A 42 5.47 -5.23 2.77
CA LYS A 42 5.39 -5.74 4.13
C LYS A 42 6.62 -6.57 4.47
N GLU A 43 7.07 -7.42 3.55
CA GLU A 43 8.26 -8.24 3.75
C GLU A 43 9.52 -7.38 3.88
N GLU A 44 9.57 -6.29 3.15
CA GLU A 44 10.69 -5.35 3.22
C GLU A 44 10.63 -4.44 4.44
N GLY A 45 9.50 -4.43 5.13
CA GLY A 45 9.32 -3.54 6.26
C GLY A 45 9.04 -2.10 5.88
N ALA A 46 8.64 -1.87 4.63
CA ALA A 46 8.35 -0.52 4.14
C ALA A 46 6.96 -0.03 4.53
N ILE A 47 6.07 -0.94 4.87
CA ILE A 47 4.71 -0.61 5.32
C ILE A 47 4.38 -1.37 6.59
N VAL A 48 3.43 -0.83 7.34
CA VAL A 48 2.94 -1.44 8.57
C VAL A 48 1.42 -1.49 8.53
N SER A 49 0.84 -2.33 9.38
CA SER A 49 -0.60 -2.43 9.52
C SER A 49 -1.00 -1.93 10.92
N PRO A 50 -1.12 -0.61 11.10
CA PRO A 50 -1.45 -0.05 12.40
C PRO A 50 -2.87 -0.38 12.85
N VAL A 51 -3.75 -0.62 11.89
CA VAL A 51 -5.13 -0.99 12.15
C VAL A 51 -5.48 -2.17 11.28
N ARG A 52 -6.37 -3.02 11.78
CA ARG A 52 -6.81 -4.20 11.04
C ARG A 52 -7.32 -3.83 9.65
N CYS A 53 -6.84 -4.53 8.64
CA CYS A 53 -7.20 -4.34 7.23
C CYS A 53 -6.81 -2.99 6.65
N LYS A 54 -5.94 -2.26 7.35
CA LYS A 54 -5.43 -0.98 6.84
C LYS A 54 -3.91 -0.97 6.86
N TRP A 55 -3.34 -0.24 5.93
CA TRP A 55 -1.89 -0.20 5.73
C TRP A 55 -1.41 1.23 5.68
N ALA A 56 -0.22 1.45 6.19
CA ALA A 56 0.40 2.77 6.18
C ALA A 56 1.90 2.63 5.96
N PRO A 57 2.59 3.66 5.42
CA PRO A 57 4.04 3.64 5.31
C PRO A 57 4.68 3.50 6.69
N ALA A 58 5.77 2.76 6.76
CA ALA A 58 6.48 2.54 8.02
C ALA A 58 7.13 3.82 8.57
N GLU A 59 7.24 4.84 7.74
CA GLU A 59 7.80 6.12 8.15
C GLU A 59 6.81 6.98 8.90
#